data_53e96db272dce078b863adb54e97e435
#
_entry.id   53e96db272dce078b863adb54e97e435
#
_cell.length_a   1.000
_cell.length_b   1.000
_cell.length_c   1.000
_cell.angle_alpha   90.00
_cell.angle_beta   90.00
_cell.angle_gamma   90.00
#
_symmetry.space_group_name_H-M   'P 1'
#
loop_
_entity.id
_entity.type
_entity.pdbx_description
1 polymer ?
#
loop_
_entity_poly.entity_id
_entity_poly.type
_entity_poly.pdbx_seq_one_letter_code
_entity_poly.pdbx_strand_id
1 'polypeptide(L)'
;KEVMNLARKRAKPAGATVNDILLAAFYRAYAALPGIDASGPMSVMSMMDLRRHCKNGESEGLCNMSGSLPTVLNEGIKGSFSDTLAEIAEQTREAKENPLAGLEGMPLVHGASRALPMGLLLLVAGRIYGNFSIGLTNLGNISGDLLKLGNIIPSSGMFGGPLKKEPAMQVSAISFDGAATISVVGRYTENDGKLLSAMLDGMAAEIKKYAEE
;
A
#
# COMPACT_ATOMS: atom_id res chain seq x y z
N LYS A 1 9.76 16.35 -0.13
CA LYS A 1 10.14 16.14 -1.53
C LYS A 1 11.57 15.63 -1.63
N GLU A 2 12.53 16.32 -1.03
CA GLU A 2 13.97 15.98 -1.10
C GLU A 2 14.26 14.59 -0.54
N VAL A 3 13.79 14.28 0.68
CA VAL A 3 13.95 12.98 1.34
C VAL A 3 13.47 11.81 0.46
N MET A 4 12.29 11.91 -0.15
CA MET A 4 11.77 10.86 -1.04
C MET A 4 12.60 10.71 -2.32
N ASN A 5 13.14 11.81 -2.85
CA ASN A 5 14.03 11.75 -4.01
C ASN A 5 15.36 11.07 -3.66
N LEU A 6 15.93 11.34 -2.50
CA LEU A 6 17.14 10.68 -2.01
C LEU A 6 16.89 9.19 -1.76
N ALA A 7 15.82 8.84 -1.03
CA ALA A 7 15.45 7.45 -0.78
C ALA A 7 15.24 6.67 -2.09
N ARG A 8 14.54 7.27 -3.06
CA ARG A 8 14.33 6.68 -4.39
C ARG A 8 15.64 6.47 -5.16
N LYS A 9 16.53 7.46 -5.11
CA LYS A 9 17.85 7.36 -5.77
C LYS A 9 18.67 6.21 -5.16
N ARG A 10 18.64 6.09 -3.82
CA ARG A 10 19.33 5.03 -3.09
C ARG A 10 18.76 3.65 -3.36
N ALA A 11 17.44 3.52 -3.46
CA ALA A 11 16.76 2.24 -3.71
C ALA A 11 16.90 1.73 -5.16
N LYS A 12 17.23 2.61 -6.10
CA LYS A 12 17.31 2.28 -7.52
C LYS A 12 18.30 1.13 -7.86
N PRO A 13 19.50 1.05 -7.28
CA PRO A 13 20.43 -0.06 -7.54
C PRO A 13 19.88 -1.43 -7.12
N ALA A 14 19.03 -1.47 -6.09
CA ALA A 14 18.33 -2.69 -5.64
C ALA A 14 17.08 -3.01 -6.48
N GLY A 15 16.77 -2.24 -7.51
CA GLY A 15 15.56 -2.41 -8.33
C GLY A 15 14.26 -2.05 -7.60
N ALA A 16 14.34 -1.48 -6.40
CA ALA A 16 13.18 -1.18 -5.59
C ALA A 16 12.44 0.09 -6.05
N THR A 17 11.13 0.06 -5.95
CA THR A 17 10.23 1.15 -6.31
C THR A 17 9.87 2.02 -5.09
N VAL A 18 9.21 3.16 -5.33
CA VAL A 18 8.65 4.00 -4.25
C VAL A 18 7.65 3.21 -3.40
N ASN A 19 6.88 2.32 -4.02
CA ASN A 19 5.94 1.48 -3.28
C ASN A 19 6.65 0.51 -2.32
N ASP A 20 7.78 -0.04 -2.73
CA ASP A 20 8.58 -0.94 -1.90
C ASP A 20 9.22 -0.20 -0.72
N ILE A 21 9.67 1.05 -0.93
CA ILE A 21 10.15 1.94 0.14
C ILE A 21 9.03 2.21 1.16
N LEU A 22 7.83 2.51 0.69
CA LEU A 22 6.67 2.76 1.55
C LEU A 22 6.28 1.51 2.33
N LEU A 23 6.31 0.33 1.70
CA LEU A 23 6.05 -0.95 2.35
C LEU A 23 7.11 -1.27 3.41
N ALA A 24 8.40 -1.09 3.10
CA ALA A 24 9.48 -1.31 4.07
C ALA A 24 9.34 -0.39 5.28
N ALA A 25 9.08 0.90 5.06
CA ALA A 25 8.82 1.85 6.13
C ALA A 25 7.57 1.49 6.95
N PHE A 26 6.52 1.02 6.29
CA PHE A 26 5.30 0.55 6.93
C PHE A 26 5.59 -0.64 7.87
N TYR A 27 6.23 -1.69 7.37
CA TYR A 27 6.54 -2.88 8.17
C TYR A 27 7.35 -2.52 9.41
N ARG A 28 8.40 -1.73 9.24
CA ARG A 28 9.29 -1.33 10.34
C ARG A 28 8.60 -0.42 11.35
N ALA A 29 7.85 0.56 10.90
CA ALA A 29 7.08 1.45 11.77
C ALA A 29 5.99 0.67 12.54
N TYR A 30 5.28 -0.24 11.86
CA TYR A 30 4.27 -1.08 12.49
C TYR A 30 4.86 -2.01 13.56
N ALA A 31 5.98 -2.66 13.23
CA ALA A 31 6.69 -3.53 14.16
C ALA A 31 7.22 -2.81 15.42
N ALA A 32 7.47 -1.50 15.31
CA ALA A 32 7.92 -0.67 16.44
C ALA A 32 6.77 -0.19 17.35
N LEU A 33 5.49 -0.43 16.96
CA LEU A 33 4.35 -0.03 17.77
C LEU A 33 4.26 -0.88 19.07
N PRO A 34 3.84 -0.28 20.19
CA PRO A 34 3.63 -1.02 21.43
C PRO A 34 2.63 -2.17 21.27
N GLY A 35 2.98 -3.35 21.78
CA GLY A 35 2.10 -4.53 21.77
C GLY A 35 2.09 -5.32 20.46
N ILE A 36 2.89 -4.94 19.47
CA ILE A 36 3.07 -5.71 18.23
C ILE A 36 4.22 -6.70 18.42
N ASP A 37 3.93 -7.98 18.17
CA ASP A 37 4.96 -9.02 18.07
C ASP A 37 5.58 -8.98 16.66
N ALA A 38 6.77 -8.42 16.58
CA ALA A 38 7.52 -8.27 15.35
C ALA A 38 8.39 -9.51 15.00
N SER A 39 8.40 -10.53 15.84
CA SER A 39 9.19 -11.77 15.64
C SER A 39 8.45 -12.79 14.77
N GLY A 40 7.14 -12.67 14.69
CA GLY A 40 6.27 -13.54 13.91
C GLY A 40 6.02 -13.07 12.48
N PRO A 41 5.29 -13.86 11.67
CA PRO A 41 4.93 -13.50 10.31
C PRO A 41 4.09 -12.21 10.26
N MET A 42 4.46 -11.32 9.35
CA MET A 42 3.73 -10.07 9.12
C MET A 42 3.27 -10.00 7.67
N SER A 43 2.01 -9.68 7.44
CA SER A 43 1.44 -9.55 6.09
C SER A 43 0.80 -8.19 5.89
N VAL A 44 1.14 -7.54 4.78
CA VAL A 44 0.54 -6.26 4.37
C VAL A 44 -0.07 -6.43 2.98
N MET A 45 -1.32 -6.02 2.84
CA MET A 45 -1.99 -5.96 1.55
C MET A 45 -1.71 -4.61 0.90
N SER A 46 -1.08 -4.63 -0.27
CA SER A 46 -0.97 -3.44 -1.13
C SER A 46 -1.90 -3.50 -2.34
N MET A 47 -2.16 -2.35 -2.95
CA MET A 47 -2.99 -2.27 -4.15
C MET A 47 -2.12 -2.17 -5.39
N MET A 48 -2.59 -2.80 -6.47
CA MET A 48 -1.96 -2.77 -7.78
C MET A 48 -2.95 -2.28 -8.84
N ASP A 49 -2.47 -1.46 -9.77
CA ASP A 49 -3.25 -1.02 -10.93
C ASP A 49 -3.36 -2.15 -11.96
N LEU A 50 -4.58 -2.61 -12.19
CA LEU A 50 -4.91 -3.66 -13.15
C LEU A 50 -4.93 -3.18 -14.60
N ARG A 51 -4.82 -1.86 -14.85
CA ARG A 51 -4.73 -1.32 -16.22
C ARG A 51 -3.51 -1.85 -16.97
N ARG A 52 -2.51 -2.32 -16.24
CA ARG A 52 -1.36 -3.03 -16.83
C ARG A 52 -1.74 -4.24 -17.69
N HIS A 53 -2.91 -4.84 -17.45
CA HIS A 53 -3.45 -5.97 -18.22
C HIS A 53 -4.34 -5.52 -19.38
N CYS A 54 -4.63 -4.23 -19.47
CA CYS A 54 -5.42 -3.66 -20.55
C CYS A 54 -4.56 -3.29 -21.75
N LYS A 55 -5.16 -3.32 -22.94
CA LYS A 55 -4.51 -2.84 -24.15
C LYS A 55 -4.13 -1.37 -23.97
N ASN A 56 -2.88 -1.03 -24.23
CA ASN A 56 -2.31 0.31 -24.07
C ASN A 56 -2.35 0.87 -22.62
N GLY A 57 -2.63 0.04 -21.60
CA GLY A 57 -2.72 0.49 -20.21
C GLY A 57 -3.98 1.32 -19.91
N GLU A 58 -5.00 1.27 -20.76
CA GLU A 58 -6.24 2.03 -20.60
C GLU A 58 -7.44 1.11 -20.45
N SER A 59 -8.39 1.45 -19.57
CA SER A 59 -9.64 0.72 -19.47
C SER A 59 -10.67 1.33 -20.41
N GLU A 60 -11.49 0.49 -21.04
CA GLU A 60 -12.55 0.94 -21.96
C GLU A 60 -13.73 1.63 -21.25
N GLY A 61 -13.71 1.70 -19.92
CA GLY A 61 -14.79 2.30 -19.13
C GLY A 61 -14.37 2.67 -17.71
N LEU A 62 -15.28 3.36 -17.02
CA LEU A 62 -15.12 3.71 -15.60
C LEU A 62 -15.47 2.50 -14.73
N CYS A 63 -14.46 1.80 -14.25
CA CYS A 63 -14.62 0.66 -13.35
C CYS A 63 -13.47 0.61 -12.32
N ASN A 64 -13.65 -0.23 -11.31
CA ASN A 64 -12.57 -0.48 -10.36
C ASN A 64 -11.49 -1.36 -11.02
N MET A 65 -10.33 -0.77 -11.24
CA MET A 65 -9.15 -1.41 -11.82
C MET A 65 -8.05 -1.61 -10.78
N SER A 66 -8.45 -1.93 -9.54
CA SER A 66 -7.50 -2.22 -8.45
C SER A 66 -7.48 -3.71 -8.15
N GLY A 67 -6.30 -4.31 -8.22
CA GLY A 67 -6.01 -5.64 -7.70
C GLY A 67 -5.31 -5.57 -6.36
N SER A 68 -5.14 -6.72 -5.73
CA SER A 68 -4.42 -6.86 -4.47
C SER A 68 -3.07 -7.53 -4.68
N LEU A 69 -2.07 -7.06 -3.96
CA LEU A 69 -0.73 -7.60 -3.95
C LEU A 69 -0.28 -7.76 -2.50
N PRO A 70 -0.38 -8.96 -1.92
CA PRO A 70 0.12 -9.22 -0.60
C PRO A 70 1.65 -9.29 -0.60
N THR A 71 2.26 -8.76 0.46
CA THR A 71 3.66 -9.00 0.81
C THR A 71 3.72 -9.62 2.19
N VAL A 72 4.67 -10.53 2.43
CA VAL A 72 4.77 -11.27 3.69
C VAL A 72 6.22 -11.32 4.14
N LEU A 73 6.50 -10.86 5.35
CA LEU A 73 7.76 -11.11 6.04
C LEU A 73 7.56 -12.29 6.99
N ASN A 74 7.97 -13.49 6.57
CA ASN A 74 7.69 -14.73 7.30
C ASN A 74 8.41 -14.81 8.65
N GLU A 75 9.55 -14.19 8.77
CA GLU A 75 10.41 -14.23 9.97
C GLU A 75 10.41 -12.88 10.72
N GLY A 76 9.40 -12.05 10.47
CA GLY A 76 9.31 -10.71 11.04
C GLY A 76 10.35 -9.73 10.50
N ILE A 77 10.59 -8.65 11.25
CA ILE A 77 11.56 -7.62 10.89
C ILE A 77 12.97 -8.05 11.29
N LYS A 78 13.86 -8.14 10.32
CA LYS A 78 15.27 -8.45 10.52
C LYS A 78 16.18 -7.42 9.88
N GLY A 79 17.35 -7.22 10.48
CA GLY A 79 18.39 -6.40 9.89
C GLY A 79 18.06 -4.91 9.73
N SER A 80 18.66 -4.31 8.71
CA SER A 80 18.55 -2.91 8.36
C SER A 80 17.30 -2.62 7.53
N PHE A 81 17.05 -1.33 7.26
CA PHE A 81 16.01 -0.92 6.31
C PHE A 81 16.27 -1.51 4.91
N SER A 82 17.53 -1.53 4.49
CA SER A 82 17.93 -2.07 3.20
C SER A 82 17.62 -3.56 3.07
N ASP A 83 17.77 -4.35 4.15
CA ASP A 83 17.44 -5.78 4.14
C ASP A 83 15.93 -5.99 3.99
N THR A 84 15.13 -5.27 4.77
CA THR A 84 13.66 -5.28 4.65
C THR A 84 13.20 -4.84 3.24
N LEU A 85 13.82 -3.79 2.71
CA LEU A 85 13.50 -3.28 1.38
C LEU A 85 13.85 -4.29 0.28
N ALA A 86 14.99 -4.97 0.39
CA ALA A 86 15.40 -5.97 -0.59
C ALA A 86 14.44 -7.17 -0.63
N GLU A 87 14.03 -7.68 0.54
CA GLU A 87 13.06 -8.77 0.65
C GLU A 87 11.70 -8.39 0.04
N ILE A 88 11.22 -7.18 0.31
CA ILE A 88 9.96 -6.69 -0.24
C ILE A 88 10.06 -6.46 -1.75
N ALA A 89 11.15 -5.85 -2.21
CA ALA A 89 11.36 -5.56 -3.63
C ALA A 89 11.42 -6.86 -4.45
N GLU A 90 12.02 -7.92 -3.93
CA GLU A 90 12.03 -9.24 -4.57
C GLU A 90 10.61 -9.81 -4.68
N GLN A 91 9.85 -9.86 -3.59
CA GLN A 91 8.46 -10.35 -3.61
C GLN A 91 7.58 -9.56 -4.58
N THR A 92 7.68 -8.22 -4.57
CA THR A 92 6.86 -7.39 -5.47
C THR A 92 7.27 -7.53 -6.92
N ARG A 93 8.55 -7.78 -7.20
CA ARG A 93 9.08 -8.05 -8.54
C ARG A 93 8.54 -9.38 -9.06
N GLU A 94 8.73 -10.46 -8.30
CA GLU A 94 8.23 -11.80 -8.66
C GLU A 94 6.72 -11.80 -8.88
N ALA A 95 5.97 -11.17 -7.97
CA ALA A 95 4.53 -11.06 -8.10
C ALA A 95 4.11 -10.29 -9.37
N LYS A 96 4.85 -9.24 -9.75
CA LYS A 96 4.57 -8.47 -10.98
C LYS A 96 4.97 -9.19 -12.26
N GLU A 97 5.87 -10.16 -12.20
CA GLU A 97 6.22 -11.03 -13.33
C GLU A 97 5.10 -12.04 -13.66
N ASN A 98 4.23 -12.34 -12.69
CA ASN A 98 3.07 -13.16 -12.94
C ASN A 98 2.10 -12.46 -13.92
N PRO A 99 1.76 -13.08 -15.07
CA PRO A 99 0.80 -12.52 -16.03
C PRO A 99 -0.59 -12.25 -15.46
N LEU A 100 -0.94 -12.93 -14.35
CA LEU A 100 -2.22 -12.76 -13.65
C LEU A 100 -2.10 -11.92 -12.38
N ALA A 101 -0.97 -11.20 -12.20
CA ALA A 101 -0.73 -10.41 -11.00
C ALA A 101 -1.93 -9.51 -10.64
N GLY A 102 -2.44 -9.65 -9.42
CA GLY A 102 -3.60 -8.93 -8.92
C GLY A 102 -4.96 -9.42 -9.43
N LEU A 103 -4.96 -10.40 -10.33
CA LEU A 103 -6.17 -11.02 -10.91
C LEU A 103 -6.43 -12.44 -10.39
N GLU A 104 -5.54 -13.00 -9.58
CA GLU A 104 -5.55 -14.43 -9.19
C GLU A 104 -6.89 -14.86 -8.58
N GLY A 105 -7.54 -13.99 -7.82
CA GLY A 105 -8.86 -14.26 -7.23
C GLY A 105 -10.05 -14.02 -8.16
N MET A 106 -9.86 -13.33 -9.29
CA MET A 106 -10.98 -12.88 -10.13
C MET A 106 -11.76 -14.03 -10.78
N PRO A 107 -11.16 -15.11 -11.30
CA PRO A 107 -11.92 -16.23 -11.83
C PRO A 107 -12.83 -16.88 -10.79
N LEU A 108 -12.34 -17.01 -9.55
CA LEU A 108 -13.12 -17.56 -8.43
C LEU A 108 -14.28 -16.63 -8.07
N VAL A 109 -14.03 -15.31 -7.94
CA VAL A 109 -15.06 -14.33 -7.64
C VAL A 109 -16.11 -14.29 -8.75
N HIS A 110 -15.69 -14.31 -10.01
CA HIS A 110 -16.60 -14.34 -11.15
C HIS A 110 -17.47 -15.60 -11.19
N GLY A 111 -16.88 -16.77 -11.00
CA GLY A 111 -17.60 -18.05 -10.91
C GLY A 111 -18.58 -18.05 -9.73
N ALA A 112 -18.13 -17.63 -8.55
CA ALA A 112 -18.95 -17.55 -7.37
C ALA A 112 -20.13 -16.57 -7.53
N SER A 113 -19.92 -15.42 -8.15
CA SER A 113 -20.98 -14.40 -8.38
C SER A 113 -22.10 -14.89 -9.30
N ARG A 114 -21.82 -15.88 -10.16
CA ARG A 114 -22.81 -16.50 -11.03
C ARG A 114 -23.52 -17.70 -10.41
N ALA A 115 -22.84 -18.40 -9.50
CA ALA A 115 -23.32 -19.65 -8.92
C ALA A 115 -23.97 -19.47 -7.53
N LEU A 116 -23.62 -18.43 -6.78
CA LEU A 116 -24.04 -18.25 -5.39
C LEU A 116 -25.04 -17.11 -5.22
N PRO A 117 -26.04 -17.27 -4.35
CA PRO A 117 -26.87 -16.16 -3.90
C PRO A 117 -26.02 -15.04 -3.27
N MET A 118 -26.43 -13.78 -3.45
CA MET A 118 -25.68 -12.61 -2.99
C MET A 118 -25.30 -12.67 -1.50
N GLY A 119 -26.21 -13.18 -0.64
CA GLY A 119 -25.93 -13.29 0.81
C GLY A 119 -24.74 -14.22 1.11
N LEU A 120 -24.64 -15.36 0.39
CA LEU A 120 -23.54 -16.30 0.55
C LEU A 120 -22.24 -15.74 -0.05
N LEU A 121 -22.34 -15.04 -1.18
CA LEU A 121 -21.19 -14.34 -1.77
C LEU A 121 -20.59 -13.31 -0.83
N LEU A 122 -21.43 -12.49 -0.19
CA LEU A 122 -20.99 -11.50 0.79
C LEU A 122 -20.34 -12.14 2.03
N LEU A 123 -20.84 -13.27 2.48
CA LEU A 123 -20.26 -14.02 3.61
C LEU A 123 -18.87 -14.55 3.25
N VAL A 124 -18.71 -15.13 2.08
CA VAL A 124 -17.42 -15.63 1.57
C VAL A 124 -16.43 -14.47 1.37
N ALA A 125 -16.87 -13.40 0.73
CA ALA A 125 -16.06 -12.18 0.54
C ALA A 125 -15.62 -11.58 1.89
N GLY A 126 -16.54 -11.48 2.85
CA GLY A 126 -16.23 -10.98 4.20
C GLY A 126 -15.17 -11.82 4.91
N ARG A 127 -15.18 -13.14 4.70
CA ARG A 127 -14.19 -14.04 5.29
C ARG A 127 -12.82 -13.89 4.64
N ILE A 128 -12.77 -13.69 3.33
CA ILE A 128 -11.51 -13.45 2.60
C ILE A 128 -10.90 -12.11 3.00
N TYR A 129 -11.70 -11.05 3.00
CA TYR A 129 -11.25 -9.70 3.38
C TYR A 129 -10.88 -9.58 4.87
N GLY A 130 -11.48 -10.39 5.74
CA GLY A 130 -11.17 -10.41 7.17
C GLY A 130 -9.80 -10.98 7.53
N ASN A 131 -9.09 -11.57 6.57
CA ASN A 131 -7.74 -12.09 6.80
C ASN A 131 -6.62 -11.02 6.76
N PHE A 132 -6.96 -9.78 6.38
CA PHE A 132 -5.97 -8.70 6.25
C PHE A 132 -6.32 -7.57 7.21
N SER A 133 -5.59 -7.49 8.32
CA SER A 133 -5.82 -6.49 9.36
C SER A 133 -5.23 -5.11 9.02
N ILE A 134 -4.29 -5.06 8.10
CA ILE A 134 -3.56 -3.84 7.72
C ILE A 134 -3.37 -3.78 6.21
N GLY A 135 -3.37 -2.56 5.67
CA GLY A 135 -3.21 -2.36 4.23
C GLY A 135 -2.49 -1.05 3.89
N LEU A 136 -1.84 -1.06 2.73
CA LEU A 136 -1.21 0.11 2.15
C LEU A 136 -1.74 0.34 0.74
N THR A 137 -2.09 1.58 0.43
CA THR A 137 -2.44 1.99 -0.93
C THR A 137 -1.61 3.19 -1.34
N ASN A 138 -1.11 3.17 -2.56
CA ASN A 138 -0.32 4.26 -3.11
C ASN A 138 -0.91 4.67 -4.47
N LEU A 139 -1.40 5.90 -4.56
CA LEU A 139 -1.95 6.47 -5.79
C LEU A 139 -0.88 6.87 -6.82
N GLY A 140 0.39 6.81 -6.44
CA GLY A 140 1.47 7.26 -7.31
C GLY A 140 1.60 8.77 -7.36
N ASN A 141 2.17 9.26 -8.47
CA ASN A 141 2.42 10.69 -8.65
C ASN A 141 1.30 11.34 -9.46
N ILE A 142 0.69 12.37 -8.89
CA ILE A 142 -0.34 13.19 -9.53
C ILE A 142 0.25 14.59 -9.75
N SER A 143 0.12 15.11 -10.99
CA SER A 143 0.49 16.48 -11.33
C SER A 143 -0.64 17.45 -10.98
N GLY A 144 -0.30 18.60 -10.43
CA GLY A 144 -1.24 19.69 -10.18
C GLY A 144 -1.95 20.17 -11.46
N ASP A 145 -1.29 20.06 -12.61
CA ASP A 145 -1.89 20.42 -13.91
C ASP A 145 -3.10 19.56 -14.27
N LEU A 146 -3.12 18.28 -13.87
CA LEU A 146 -4.25 17.38 -14.10
C LEU A 146 -5.48 17.72 -13.24
N LEU A 147 -5.25 18.44 -12.14
CA LEU A 147 -6.30 18.81 -11.18
C LEU A 147 -6.65 20.30 -11.25
N LYS A 148 -6.18 21.00 -12.29
CA LYS A 148 -6.46 22.41 -12.50
C LYS A 148 -7.96 22.63 -12.74
N LEU A 149 -8.54 23.55 -11.96
CA LEU A 149 -9.94 23.95 -12.10
C LEU A 149 -10.00 25.45 -12.46
N GLY A 150 -10.17 25.75 -13.72
CA GLY A 150 -10.06 27.12 -14.23
C GLY A 150 -8.66 27.69 -13.99
N ASN A 151 -8.56 28.76 -13.19
CA ASN A 151 -7.29 29.38 -12.81
C ASN A 151 -6.72 28.89 -11.47
N ILE A 152 -7.42 27.94 -10.82
CA ILE A 152 -7.02 27.39 -9.54
C ILE A 152 -6.15 26.16 -9.80
N ILE A 153 -4.91 26.19 -9.29
CA ILE A 153 -3.99 25.06 -9.32
C ILE A 153 -3.80 24.60 -7.87
N PRO A 154 -4.10 23.33 -7.55
CA PRO A 154 -3.84 22.80 -6.21
C PRO A 154 -2.34 22.89 -5.84
N SER A 155 -2.04 23.23 -4.59
CA SER A 155 -0.66 23.30 -4.09
C SER A 155 -0.20 22.05 -3.35
N SER A 156 -1.15 21.18 -2.97
CA SER A 156 -0.89 19.93 -2.25
C SER A 156 -2.01 18.92 -2.51
N GLY A 157 -1.70 17.65 -2.29
CA GLY A 157 -2.68 16.56 -2.36
C GLY A 157 -2.61 15.68 -1.13
N MET A 158 -3.77 15.24 -0.66
CA MET A 158 -3.91 14.23 0.38
C MET A 158 -4.93 13.19 -0.09
N PHE A 159 -4.69 11.94 0.25
CA PHE A 159 -5.60 10.83 -0.03
C PHE A 159 -5.78 10.00 1.24
N GLY A 160 -7.02 9.68 1.59
CA GLY A 160 -7.39 8.78 2.67
C GLY A 160 -8.26 7.64 2.14
N GLY A 161 -7.97 6.42 2.55
CA GLY A 161 -8.82 5.27 2.24
C GLY A 161 -10.15 5.32 2.99
N PRO A 162 -11.14 4.51 2.59
CA PRO A 162 -12.40 4.41 3.30
C PRO A 162 -12.20 3.75 4.67
N LEU A 163 -12.97 4.21 5.67
CA LEU A 163 -13.03 3.53 6.95
C LEU A 163 -13.75 2.19 6.78
N LYS A 164 -13.06 1.10 7.04
CA LYS A 164 -13.57 -0.27 6.93
C LYS A 164 -13.58 -0.96 8.29
N LYS A 165 -14.30 -2.09 8.37
CA LYS A 165 -14.18 -2.99 9.51
C LYS A 165 -12.83 -3.71 9.48
N GLU A 166 -12.48 -4.21 8.30
CA GLU A 166 -11.19 -4.84 7.97
C GLU A 166 -10.75 -4.36 6.57
N PRO A 167 -9.50 -4.02 6.36
CA PRO A 167 -8.45 -3.93 7.38
C PRO A 167 -8.73 -2.83 8.41
N ALA A 168 -8.41 -3.10 9.67
CA ALA A 168 -8.66 -2.17 10.78
C ALA A 168 -7.86 -0.86 10.65
N MET A 169 -6.70 -0.92 9.99
CA MET A 169 -5.85 0.23 9.67
C MET A 169 -5.46 0.21 8.19
N GLN A 170 -5.61 1.35 7.53
CA GLN A 170 -5.18 1.54 6.16
C GLN A 170 -4.28 2.76 6.05
N VAL A 171 -3.07 2.55 5.56
CA VAL A 171 -2.15 3.62 5.20
C VAL A 171 -2.33 3.96 3.73
N SER A 172 -2.36 5.23 3.43
CA SER A 172 -2.51 5.75 2.07
C SER A 172 -1.35 6.69 1.75
N ALA A 173 -0.83 6.61 0.55
CA ALA A 173 0.21 7.50 0.07
C ALA A 173 -0.17 8.11 -1.28
N ILE A 174 0.24 9.36 -1.47
CA ILE A 174 0.13 10.08 -2.73
C ILE A 174 1.39 10.93 -2.91
N SER A 175 1.89 11.00 -4.12
CA SER A 175 2.90 11.98 -4.49
C SER A 175 2.24 13.07 -5.34
N PHE A 176 2.33 14.30 -4.88
CA PHE A 176 1.78 15.46 -5.57
C PHE A 176 2.94 16.40 -5.92
N ASP A 177 3.16 16.61 -7.22
CA ASP A 177 4.31 17.37 -7.75
C ASP A 177 5.65 17.00 -7.09
N GLY A 178 5.82 15.71 -6.84
CA GLY A 178 7.02 15.11 -6.25
C GLY A 178 7.14 15.26 -4.71
N ALA A 179 6.14 15.83 -4.05
CA ALA A 179 6.03 15.78 -2.59
C ALA A 179 5.15 14.57 -2.19
N ALA A 180 5.67 13.70 -1.33
CA ALA A 180 4.90 12.56 -0.83
C ALA A 180 4.12 12.95 0.43
N THR A 181 2.85 12.62 0.47
CA THR A 181 1.98 12.71 1.64
C THR A 181 1.54 11.31 2.03
N ILE A 182 1.71 10.97 3.30
CA ILE A 182 1.25 9.70 3.87
C ILE A 182 0.14 10.00 4.87
N SER A 183 -0.95 9.26 4.79
CA SER A 183 -2.09 9.37 5.70
C SER A 183 -2.46 8.00 6.24
N VAL A 184 -3.08 7.95 7.40
CA VAL A 184 -3.61 6.72 7.98
C VAL A 184 -5.08 6.90 8.34
N VAL A 185 -5.86 5.89 8.05
CA VAL A 185 -7.27 5.80 8.42
C VAL A 185 -7.46 4.50 9.20
N GLY A 186 -8.12 4.59 10.33
CA GLY A 186 -8.45 3.43 11.17
C GLY A 186 -9.67 3.71 12.04
N ARG A 187 -10.27 2.64 12.55
CA ARG A 187 -11.21 2.77 13.66
C ARG A 187 -10.39 2.93 14.92
N TYR A 188 -10.64 4.00 15.64
CA TYR A 188 -9.85 4.25 16.84
C TYR A 188 -10.69 4.90 17.95
N THR A 189 -10.27 4.62 19.17
CA THR A 189 -10.59 5.39 20.34
C THR A 189 -9.57 6.53 20.50
N GLU A 190 -9.76 7.42 21.47
CA GLU A 190 -8.81 8.51 21.73
C GLU A 190 -7.37 8.01 21.98
N ASN A 191 -7.23 6.84 22.61
CA ASN A 191 -5.92 6.23 22.86
C ASN A 191 -5.26 5.70 21.60
N ASP A 192 -6.04 5.16 20.66
CA ASP A 192 -5.52 4.60 19.41
C ASP A 192 -5.03 5.69 18.46
N GLY A 193 -5.54 6.91 18.58
CA GLY A 193 -5.06 8.06 17.80
C GLY A 193 -3.57 8.32 17.97
N LYS A 194 -3.02 8.06 19.17
CA LYS A 194 -1.57 8.16 19.43
C LYS A 194 -0.79 7.07 18.69
N LEU A 195 -1.33 5.87 18.58
CA LEU A 195 -0.70 4.78 17.81
C LEU A 195 -0.68 5.08 16.32
N LEU A 196 -1.77 5.65 15.78
CA LEU A 196 -1.82 6.06 14.37
C LEU A 196 -0.81 7.18 14.06
N SER A 197 -0.66 8.16 14.97
CA SER A 197 0.37 9.19 14.84
C SER A 197 1.78 8.59 14.91
N ALA A 198 2.04 7.72 15.89
CA ALA A 198 3.32 7.03 16.03
C ALA A 198 3.67 6.19 14.79
N MET A 199 2.67 5.58 14.14
CA MET A 199 2.84 4.86 12.87
C MET A 199 3.34 5.80 11.76
N LEU A 200 2.70 6.97 11.58
CA LEU A 200 3.10 7.93 10.54
C LEU A 200 4.47 8.52 10.81
N ASP A 201 4.74 8.91 12.05
CA ASP A 201 6.04 9.46 12.46
C ASP A 201 7.15 8.42 12.28
N GLY A 202 6.87 7.15 12.63
CA GLY A 202 7.78 6.03 12.43
C GLY A 202 8.10 5.80 10.96
N MET A 203 7.09 5.79 10.07
CA MET A 203 7.31 5.68 8.62
C MET A 203 8.17 6.82 8.08
N ALA A 204 7.87 8.05 8.49
CA ALA A 204 8.63 9.22 8.06
C ALA A 204 10.09 9.16 8.56
N ALA A 205 10.31 8.74 9.80
CA ALA A 205 11.63 8.58 10.39
C ALA A 205 12.46 7.50 9.70
N GLU A 206 11.88 6.33 9.42
CA GLU A 206 12.54 5.22 8.69
C GLU A 206 12.95 5.65 7.28
N ILE A 207 12.06 6.31 6.53
CA ILE A 207 12.38 6.81 5.18
C ILE A 207 13.47 7.87 5.23
N LYS A 208 13.41 8.80 6.20
CA LYS A 208 14.41 9.84 6.35
C LYS A 208 15.79 9.25 6.68
N LYS A 209 15.84 8.35 7.67
CA LYS A 209 17.07 7.65 8.05
C LYS A 209 17.69 6.94 6.85
N TYR A 210 16.89 6.15 6.12
CA TYR A 210 17.35 5.44 4.92
C TYR A 210 17.87 6.38 3.83
N ALA A 211 17.26 7.55 3.66
CA ALA A 211 17.68 8.53 2.66
C ALA A 211 19.02 9.21 3.00
N GLU A 212 19.34 9.33 4.29
CA GLU A 212 20.53 10.03 4.83
C GLU A 212 21.74 9.11 5.03
N GLU A 213 21.56 7.79 5.12
CA GLU A 213 22.64 6.79 5.15
C GLU A 213 23.41 6.73 3.81
#